data_1cf8cb077a2701286e01ac4377086457
#
_entry.id   1cf8cb077a2701286e01ac4377086457
#
_cell.length_a   1.000
_cell.length_b   1.000
_cell.length_c   1.000
_cell.angle_alpha   90.00
_cell.angle_beta   90.00
_cell.angle_gamma   90.00
#
_symmetry.space_group_name_H-M   'P 1'
#
loop_
_entity.id
_entity.type
_entity.pdbx_description
1 polymer ?
#
loop_
_entity_poly.entity_id
_entity_poly.type
_entity_poly.pdbx_seq_one_letter_code
_entity_poly.pdbx_strand_id
1 'polypeptide(L)'
;MISNLNNYVIFHTVAKTGNISKAASQLYISQPAISKSISKLEAELGTALFSRSSRGVVLTEEGQVLYVYVESAFDSLNMGEENLKNYKELGIGHIRIGVSTSLCKHILLDYLKDFIRENPNIKFSIDCHSTINTIKLLRNEDIDIGLICNTELPKGIVYSPVREIHDVFVASPEYLDNFYERANEKAHYSFADDLPNNIKGNFIPLLSSGLTSVTGEDAPVPNHDKKSRDTRHSSGISASDTISDSINTDISNISTVDILENSNLMVLEEANVTRTHVDEYLRSQGISCSQVLEINNMDLLIDFAAIGMGVASVVREFAQEQLDSGDITELPLDSPIPSRTVGFAYSGVRNQSTAMRKFMEWVGV
;
A
#
# COMPACT_ATOMS: atom_id res chain seq x y z
N MET A 1 -3.96 -39.34 -19.93
CA MET A 1 -2.69 -39.04 -20.63
C MET A 1 -3.04 -38.13 -21.80
N ILE A 2 -2.37 -36.98 -21.96
CA ILE A 2 -2.64 -36.06 -23.09
C ILE A 2 -2.32 -36.78 -24.38
N SER A 3 -3.33 -37.11 -25.17
CA SER A 3 -3.17 -37.93 -26.39
C SER A 3 -2.79 -37.12 -27.63
N ASN A 4 -3.14 -35.84 -27.68
CA ASN A 4 -2.81 -34.96 -28.80
C ASN A 4 -2.79 -33.48 -28.40
N LEU A 5 -1.60 -32.92 -28.22
CA LEU A 5 -1.42 -31.49 -27.86
C LEU A 5 -2.03 -30.54 -28.90
N ASN A 6 -2.08 -30.94 -30.19
CA ASN A 6 -2.67 -30.11 -31.22
C ASN A 6 -4.17 -29.84 -31.03
N ASN A 7 -4.92 -30.74 -30.39
CA ASN A 7 -6.31 -30.49 -30.03
C ASN A 7 -6.45 -29.38 -29.00
N TYR A 8 -5.50 -29.28 -28.05
CA TYR A 8 -5.47 -28.19 -27.06
C TYR A 8 -5.04 -26.87 -27.67
N VAL A 9 -4.12 -26.87 -28.65
CA VAL A 9 -3.80 -25.64 -29.44
C VAL A 9 -5.04 -25.11 -30.15
N ILE A 10 -5.79 -25.99 -30.82
CA ILE A 10 -6.99 -25.64 -31.51
C ILE A 10 -8.06 -25.13 -30.54
N PHE A 11 -8.27 -25.84 -29.41
CA PHE A 11 -9.19 -25.45 -28.35
C PHE A 11 -8.86 -24.02 -27.84
N HIS A 12 -7.61 -23.78 -27.47
CA HIS A 12 -7.13 -22.49 -26.97
C HIS A 12 -7.34 -21.37 -27.98
N THR A 13 -6.97 -21.60 -29.25
CA THR A 13 -7.14 -20.60 -30.31
C THR A 13 -8.59 -20.25 -30.56
N VAL A 14 -9.51 -21.27 -30.57
CA VAL A 14 -10.94 -21.05 -30.70
C VAL A 14 -11.52 -20.30 -29.51
N ALA A 15 -11.10 -20.63 -28.30
CA ALA A 15 -11.50 -19.92 -27.07
C ALA A 15 -11.09 -18.44 -27.11
N LYS A 16 -9.85 -18.17 -27.50
CA LYS A 16 -9.29 -16.82 -27.57
C LYS A 16 -9.93 -15.96 -28.66
N THR A 17 -10.27 -16.56 -29.83
CA THR A 17 -10.85 -15.82 -30.96
C THR A 17 -12.38 -15.72 -30.88
N GLY A 18 -13.06 -16.59 -30.12
CA GLY A 18 -14.52 -16.71 -30.06
C GLY A 18 -15.18 -17.08 -31.43
N ASN A 19 -14.37 -17.48 -32.44
CA ASN A 19 -14.84 -17.68 -33.79
C ASN A 19 -14.01 -18.75 -34.52
N ILE A 20 -14.71 -19.83 -34.98
CA ILE A 20 -14.06 -20.95 -35.65
C ILE A 20 -13.38 -20.52 -36.97
N SER A 21 -13.96 -19.58 -37.72
CA SER A 21 -13.40 -19.11 -38.98
C SER A 21 -12.10 -18.33 -38.77
N LYS A 22 -12.10 -17.47 -37.76
CA LYS A 22 -10.88 -16.71 -37.39
C LYS A 22 -9.79 -17.66 -36.87
N ALA A 23 -10.15 -18.63 -36.03
CA ALA A 23 -9.22 -19.65 -35.54
C ALA A 23 -8.63 -20.48 -36.70
N ALA A 24 -9.45 -20.87 -37.65
CA ALA A 24 -9.05 -21.61 -38.84
C ALA A 24 -8.02 -20.83 -39.68
N SER A 25 -8.30 -19.53 -39.90
CA SER A 25 -7.37 -18.64 -40.60
C SER A 25 -6.07 -18.47 -39.86
N GLN A 26 -6.11 -18.31 -38.52
CA GLN A 26 -4.92 -18.13 -37.68
C GLN A 26 -4.02 -19.37 -37.61
N LEU A 27 -4.64 -20.57 -37.63
CA LEU A 27 -3.94 -21.85 -37.58
C LEU A 27 -3.63 -22.43 -39.00
N TYR A 28 -4.01 -21.73 -40.06
CA TYR A 28 -3.84 -22.18 -41.45
C TYR A 28 -4.42 -23.56 -41.74
N ILE A 29 -5.57 -23.89 -41.12
CA ILE A 29 -6.32 -25.15 -41.37
C ILE A 29 -7.77 -24.87 -41.71
N SER A 30 -8.47 -25.90 -42.23
CA SER A 30 -9.89 -25.73 -42.61
C SER A 30 -10.81 -25.70 -41.37
N GLN A 31 -11.95 -24.99 -41.48
CA GLN A 31 -12.98 -24.97 -40.42
C GLN A 31 -13.51 -26.36 -40.05
N PRO A 32 -13.75 -27.30 -41.01
CA PRO A 32 -14.12 -28.66 -40.67
C PRO A 32 -13.07 -29.39 -39.84
N ALA A 33 -11.78 -29.11 -40.08
CA ALA A 33 -10.69 -29.69 -39.28
C ALA A 33 -10.71 -29.16 -37.83
N ILE A 34 -10.92 -27.84 -37.63
CA ILE A 34 -11.15 -27.24 -36.30
C ILE A 34 -12.29 -27.96 -35.57
N SER A 35 -13.48 -28.03 -36.24
CA SER A 35 -14.68 -28.63 -35.63
C SER A 35 -14.45 -30.09 -35.25
N LYS A 36 -13.78 -30.87 -36.11
CA LYS A 36 -13.45 -32.27 -35.85
C LYS A 36 -12.49 -32.43 -34.65
N SER A 37 -11.48 -31.56 -34.53
CA SER A 37 -10.53 -31.59 -33.43
C SER A 37 -11.18 -31.22 -32.10
N ILE A 38 -12.05 -30.18 -32.08
CA ILE A 38 -12.83 -29.81 -30.91
C ILE A 38 -13.75 -30.98 -30.48
N SER A 39 -14.56 -31.54 -31.43
CA SER A 39 -15.44 -32.66 -31.10
C SER A 39 -14.68 -33.90 -30.59
N LYS A 40 -13.48 -34.12 -31.11
CA LYS A 40 -12.62 -35.22 -30.63
C LYS A 40 -12.13 -34.94 -29.18
N LEU A 41 -11.72 -33.72 -28.86
CA LEU A 41 -11.28 -33.32 -27.50
C LEU A 41 -12.46 -33.45 -26.52
N GLU A 42 -13.64 -32.95 -26.89
CA GLU A 42 -14.86 -33.04 -26.09
C GLU A 42 -15.24 -34.51 -25.82
N ALA A 43 -15.16 -35.37 -26.86
CA ALA A 43 -15.40 -36.81 -26.72
C ALA A 43 -14.35 -37.48 -25.78
N GLU A 44 -13.09 -37.15 -25.89
CA GLU A 44 -12.00 -37.66 -25.01
C GLU A 44 -12.18 -37.26 -23.55
N LEU A 45 -12.69 -36.03 -23.32
CA LEU A 45 -12.91 -35.47 -21.98
C LEU A 45 -14.30 -35.80 -21.41
N GLY A 46 -15.21 -36.26 -22.24
CA GLY A 46 -16.58 -36.63 -21.86
C GLY A 46 -17.50 -35.43 -21.58
N THR A 47 -17.12 -34.23 -22.01
CA THR A 47 -17.87 -33.01 -21.76
C THR A 47 -17.77 -32.04 -22.94
N ALA A 48 -18.80 -31.19 -23.12
CA ALA A 48 -18.78 -30.10 -24.10
C ALA A 48 -17.95 -28.94 -23.54
N LEU A 49 -17.01 -28.44 -24.34
CA LEU A 49 -16.17 -27.30 -23.97
C LEU A 49 -16.68 -25.99 -24.55
N PHE A 50 -17.48 -26.06 -25.62
CA PHE A 50 -18.05 -24.89 -26.27
C PHE A 50 -19.55 -25.00 -26.40
N SER A 51 -20.24 -23.86 -26.26
CA SER A 51 -21.60 -23.67 -26.71
C SER A 51 -21.59 -22.80 -27.97
N ARG A 52 -22.50 -23.16 -28.95
CA ARG A 52 -22.64 -22.38 -30.19
C ARG A 52 -23.79 -21.38 -30.05
N SER A 53 -23.53 -20.14 -30.43
CA SER A 53 -24.52 -19.08 -30.47
C SER A 53 -24.56 -18.41 -31.83
N SER A 54 -25.61 -17.62 -32.11
CA SER A 54 -25.70 -16.80 -33.32
C SER A 54 -24.58 -15.75 -33.46
N ARG A 55 -23.84 -15.51 -32.38
CA ARG A 55 -22.70 -14.54 -32.32
C ARG A 55 -21.35 -15.20 -32.39
N GLY A 56 -21.25 -16.52 -32.43
CA GLY A 56 -20.00 -17.28 -32.45
C GLY A 56 -19.99 -18.45 -31.47
N VAL A 57 -18.83 -18.76 -30.97
CA VAL A 57 -18.57 -19.87 -30.05
C VAL A 57 -18.12 -19.31 -28.71
N VAL A 58 -18.75 -19.77 -27.62
CA VAL A 58 -18.45 -19.37 -26.25
C VAL A 58 -18.07 -20.60 -25.43
N LEU A 59 -17.15 -20.45 -24.48
CA LEU A 59 -16.81 -21.55 -23.56
C LEU A 59 -18.00 -21.91 -22.66
N THR A 60 -18.13 -23.21 -22.38
CA THR A 60 -18.96 -23.72 -21.28
C THR A 60 -18.25 -23.49 -19.94
N GLU A 61 -18.90 -23.81 -18.80
CA GLU A 61 -18.22 -23.76 -17.48
C GLU A 61 -17.03 -24.72 -17.45
N GLU A 62 -17.17 -25.95 -17.96
CA GLU A 62 -16.10 -26.91 -18.08
C GLU A 62 -15.01 -26.45 -19.05
N GLY A 63 -15.41 -25.81 -20.15
CA GLY A 63 -14.49 -25.18 -21.09
C GLY A 63 -13.69 -24.07 -20.45
N GLN A 64 -14.30 -23.27 -19.60
CA GLN A 64 -13.60 -22.21 -18.86
C GLN A 64 -12.58 -22.78 -17.87
N VAL A 65 -12.93 -23.84 -17.15
CA VAL A 65 -12.00 -24.54 -16.26
C VAL A 65 -10.79 -25.03 -17.04
N LEU A 66 -11.03 -25.74 -18.16
CA LEU A 66 -9.93 -26.26 -18.98
C LEU A 66 -9.09 -25.14 -19.59
N TYR A 67 -9.70 -24.03 -20.01
CA TYR A 67 -9.03 -22.91 -20.66
C TYR A 67 -7.92 -22.33 -19.76
N VAL A 68 -8.20 -22.11 -18.49
CA VAL A 68 -7.23 -21.58 -17.52
C VAL A 68 -5.95 -22.43 -17.45
N TYR A 69 -6.11 -23.75 -17.40
CA TYR A 69 -4.95 -24.65 -17.33
C TYR A 69 -4.21 -24.76 -18.67
N VAL A 70 -4.93 -24.75 -19.79
CA VAL A 70 -4.34 -24.82 -21.13
C VAL A 70 -3.58 -23.53 -21.46
N GLU A 71 -4.11 -22.36 -21.13
CA GLU A 71 -3.44 -21.07 -21.29
C GLU A 71 -2.13 -21.05 -20.47
N SER A 72 -2.20 -21.39 -19.20
CA SER A 72 -1.02 -21.48 -18.33
C SER A 72 0.03 -22.46 -18.87
N ALA A 73 -0.39 -23.60 -19.41
CA ALA A 73 0.54 -24.57 -19.99
C ALA A 73 1.23 -24.00 -21.24
N PHE A 74 0.52 -23.29 -22.13
CA PHE A 74 1.13 -22.67 -23.30
C PHE A 74 2.04 -21.51 -22.95
N ASP A 75 1.68 -20.71 -21.96
CA ASP A 75 2.56 -19.66 -21.45
C ASP A 75 3.87 -20.23 -20.91
N SER A 76 3.80 -21.36 -20.19
CA SER A 76 4.98 -22.06 -19.69
C SER A 76 5.85 -22.62 -20.84
N LEU A 77 5.23 -23.15 -21.90
CA LEU A 77 5.97 -23.63 -23.08
C LEU A 77 6.64 -22.48 -23.84
N ASN A 78 5.92 -21.38 -24.06
CA ASN A 78 6.43 -20.18 -24.72
C ASN A 78 7.62 -19.58 -23.94
N MET A 79 7.52 -19.54 -22.62
CA MET A 79 8.66 -19.13 -21.76
C MET A 79 9.85 -20.08 -21.90
N GLY A 80 9.60 -21.37 -21.96
CA GLY A 80 10.65 -22.37 -22.16
C GLY A 80 11.39 -22.16 -23.50
N GLU A 81 10.65 -21.89 -24.57
CA GLU A 81 11.20 -21.60 -25.89
C GLU A 81 11.97 -20.27 -25.90
N GLU A 82 11.43 -19.22 -25.31
CA GLU A 82 12.09 -17.94 -25.18
C GLU A 82 13.37 -18.02 -24.34
N ASN A 83 13.31 -18.73 -23.22
CA ASN A 83 14.49 -18.99 -22.39
C ASN A 83 15.56 -19.80 -23.13
N LEU A 84 15.17 -20.82 -23.92
CA LEU A 84 16.10 -21.60 -24.75
C LEU A 84 16.73 -20.74 -25.84
N LYS A 85 15.96 -19.86 -26.48
CA LYS A 85 16.46 -18.92 -27.47
C LYS A 85 17.47 -17.95 -26.84
N ASN A 86 17.14 -17.38 -25.71
CA ASN A 86 18.01 -16.47 -24.96
C ASN A 86 19.27 -17.20 -24.43
N TYR A 87 19.14 -18.45 -24.00
CA TYR A 87 20.26 -19.28 -23.55
C TYR A 87 21.25 -19.62 -24.68
N LYS A 88 20.70 -19.83 -25.89
CA LYS A 88 21.55 -20.12 -27.08
C LYS A 88 22.28 -18.90 -27.61
N GLU A 89 21.69 -17.73 -27.56
CA GLU A 89 22.24 -16.53 -28.20
C GLU A 89 23.31 -15.82 -27.37
N LEU A 90 23.25 -15.82 -26.02
CA LEU A 90 24.11 -14.98 -25.17
C LEU A 90 24.42 -15.50 -23.77
N GLY A 91 23.96 -16.70 -23.36
CA GLY A 91 24.06 -17.17 -21.95
C GLY A 91 23.21 -16.33 -21.00
N ILE A 92 22.09 -15.81 -21.47
CA ILE A 92 21.23 -14.84 -20.83
C ILE A 92 20.15 -15.56 -20.01
N GLY A 93 19.91 -15.07 -18.80
CA GLY A 93 18.75 -15.39 -18.02
C GLY A 93 17.69 -14.30 -18.07
N HIS A 94 16.45 -14.66 -17.76
CA HIS A 94 15.36 -13.73 -17.51
C HIS A 94 14.75 -14.08 -16.17
N ILE A 95 14.56 -13.07 -15.32
CA ILE A 95 13.96 -13.20 -13.98
C ILE A 95 12.73 -12.30 -13.94
N ARG A 96 11.56 -12.88 -13.64
CA ARG A 96 10.32 -12.15 -13.49
C ARG A 96 10.04 -11.99 -12.00
N ILE A 97 9.97 -10.74 -11.54
CA ILE A 97 9.81 -10.40 -10.12
C ILE A 97 8.46 -9.73 -9.91
N GLY A 98 7.66 -10.27 -8.99
CA GLY A 98 6.48 -9.61 -8.47
C GLY A 98 6.81 -8.92 -7.15
N VAL A 99 6.37 -7.67 -6.98
CA VAL A 99 6.70 -6.86 -5.80
C VAL A 99 5.69 -5.72 -5.65
N SER A 100 5.48 -5.18 -4.44
CA SER A 100 4.74 -3.92 -4.31
C SER A 100 5.63 -2.73 -4.68
N THR A 101 5.02 -1.62 -5.09
CA THR A 101 5.75 -0.40 -5.49
C THR A 101 6.71 0.06 -4.39
N SER A 102 6.27 0.10 -3.14
CA SER A 102 7.11 0.52 -2.01
C SER A 102 8.25 -0.44 -1.73
N LEU A 103 8.00 -1.77 -1.72
CA LEU A 103 9.07 -2.76 -1.56
C LEU A 103 10.06 -2.73 -2.74
N CYS A 104 9.57 -2.44 -3.95
CA CYS A 104 10.44 -2.25 -5.10
C CYS A 104 11.39 -1.07 -4.89
N LYS A 105 10.85 0.10 -4.55
CA LYS A 105 11.61 1.34 -4.36
C LYS A 105 12.61 1.26 -3.21
N HIS A 106 12.17 0.75 -2.05
CA HIS A 106 12.94 0.87 -0.81
C HIS A 106 13.78 -0.38 -0.47
N ILE A 107 13.55 -1.51 -1.16
CA ILE A 107 14.28 -2.75 -0.86
C ILE A 107 14.85 -3.39 -2.13
N LEU A 108 14.01 -3.67 -3.16
CA LEU A 108 14.46 -4.43 -4.32
C LEU A 108 15.54 -3.71 -5.12
N LEU A 109 15.43 -2.39 -5.28
CA LEU A 109 16.39 -1.61 -6.04
C LEU A 109 17.80 -1.71 -5.47
N ASP A 110 17.97 -1.79 -4.15
CA ASP A 110 19.27 -1.96 -3.50
C ASP A 110 19.93 -3.28 -3.95
N TYR A 111 19.17 -4.37 -3.97
CA TYR A 111 19.67 -5.68 -4.44
C TYR A 111 19.95 -5.69 -5.93
N LEU A 112 19.11 -5.05 -6.75
CA LEU A 112 19.26 -5.04 -8.21
C LEU A 112 20.43 -4.19 -8.70
N LYS A 113 20.70 -3.06 -8.04
CA LYS A 113 21.72 -2.10 -8.45
C LYS A 113 23.09 -2.74 -8.70
N ASP A 114 23.55 -3.50 -7.74
CA ASP A 114 24.86 -4.13 -7.81
C ASP A 114 24.82 -5.45 -8.61
N PHE A 115 23.74 -6.21 -8.49
CA PHE A 115 23.57 -7.44 -9.24
C PHE A 115 23.56 -7.21 -10.76
N ILE A 116 22.84 -6.18 -11.24
CA ILE A 116 22.76 -5.86 -12.68
C ILE A 116 24.14 -5.44 -13.21
N ARG A 117 24.91 -4.71 -12.41
CA ARG A 117 26.27 -4.30 -12.81
C ARG A 117 27.20 -5.49 -13.03
N GLU A 118 27.08 -6.54 -12.21
CA GLU A 118 27.89 -7.75 -12.32
C GLU A 118 27.31 -8.77 -13.30
N ASN A 119 26.03 -8.66 -13.62
CA ASN A 119 25.32 -9.61 -14.47
C ASN A 119 24.53 -8.91 -15.59
N PRO A 120 25.20 -8.16 -16.50
CA PRO A 120 24.55 -7.31 -17.51
C PRO A 120 23.72 -8.10 -18.53
N ASN A 121 23.92 -9.41 -18.63
CA ASN A 121 23.20 -10.30 -19.53
C ASN A 121 21.93 -10.92 -18.93
N ILE A 122 21.60 -10.65 -17.65
CA ILE A 122 20.36 -11.09 -17.03
C ILE A 122 19.31 -9.98 -17.18
N LYS A 123 18.22 -10.31 -17.82
CA LYS A 123 17.06 -9.41 -17.97
C LYS A 123 16.12 -9.57 -16.78
N PHE A 124 15.47 -8.48 -16.39
CA PHE A 124 14.44 -8.45 -15.36
C PHE A 124 13.13 -7.96 -15.95
N SER A 125 12.03 -8.60 -15.55
CA SER A 125 10.68 -8.04 -15.62
C SER A 125 10.20 -7.83 -14.19
N ILE A 126 9.76 -6.62 -13.88
CA ILE A 126 9.27 -6.26 -12.56
C ILE A 126 7.80 -5.89 -12.69
N ASP A 127 6.95 -6.67 -12.04
CA ASP A 127 5.50 -6.48 -12.03
C ASP A 127 5.07 -5.98 -10.65
N CYS A 128 4.53 -4.75 -10.60
CA CYS A 128 4.14 -4.11 -9.35
C CYS A 128 2.71 -4.50 -8.97
N HIS A 129 2.58 -5.31 -7.91
CA HIS A 129 1.31 -5.83 -7.39
C HIS A 129 1.31 -5.90 -5.86
N SER A 130 0.12 -6.00 -5.26
CA SER A 130 -0.02 -6.30 -3.83
C SER A 130 0.57 -7.68 -3.51
N THR A 131 0.96 -7.91 -2.24
CA THR A 131 1.46 -9.21 -1.76
C THR A 131 0.53 -10.37 -2.15
N ILE A 132 -0.78 -10.20 -1.99
CA ILE A 132 -1.79 -11.22 -2.34
C ILE A 132 -1.75 -11.58 -3.82
N ASN A 133 -1.66 -10.58 -4.70
CA ASN A 133 -1.58 -10.81 -6.15
C ASN A 133 -0.22 -11.39 -6.55
N THR A 134 0.87 -10.96 -5.94
CA THR A 134 2.20 -11.55 -6.14
C THR A 134 2.20 -13.04 -5.80
N ILE A 135 1.56 -13.46 -4.70
CA ILE A 135 1.42 -14.87 -4.35
C ILE A 135 0.59 -15.65 -5.38
N LYS A 136 -0.48 -15.03 -5.93
CA LYS A 136 -1.27 -15.66 -7.01
C LYS A 136 -0.43 -15.87 -8.27
N LEU A 137 0.36 -14.87 -8.68
CA LEU A 137 1.25 -14.96 -9.83
C LEU A 137 2.34 -16.03 -9.63
N LEU A 138 2.89 -16.15 -8.41
CA LEU A 138 3.82 -17.24 -8.08
C LEU A 138 3.16 -18.62 -8.22
N ARG A 139 1.94 -18.80 -7.73
CA ARG A 139 1.18 -20.05 -7.86
C ARG A 139 0.90 -20.43 -9.30
N ASN A 140 0.60 -19.44 -10.13
CA ASN A 140 0.30 -19.64 -11.55
C ASN A 140 1.57 -19.75 -12.40
N GLU A 141 2.76 -19.60 -11.79
CA GLU A 141 4.06 -19.58 -12.48
C GLU A 141 4.22 -18.42 -13.48
N ASP A 142 3.43 -17.35 -13.32
CA ASP A 142 3.52 -16.13 -14.14
C ASP A 142 4.79 -15.33 -13.82
N ILE A 143 5.27 -15.43 -12.59
CA ILE A 143 6.54 -14.86 -12.11
C ILE A 143 7.43 -15.93 -11.50
N ASP A 144 8.73 -15.65 -11.39
CA ASP A 144 9.73 -16.59 -10.88
C ASP A 144 9.96 -16.39 -9.38
N ILE A 145 9.90 -15.15 -8.91
CA ILE A 145 10.17 -14.76 -7.53
C ILE A 145 9.28 -13.57 -7.13
N GLY A 146 8.85 -13.53 -5.88
CA GLY A 146 8.12 -12.40 -5.29
C GLY A 146 8.92 -11.81 -4.13
N LEU A 147 9.01 -10.50 -4.02
CA LEU A 147 9.45 -9.83 -2.81
C LEU A 147 8.19 -9.38 -2.04
N ILE A 148 7.95 -9.99 -0.91
CA ILE A 148 6.69 -9.84 -0.15
C ILE A 148 6.95 -9.67 1.36
N CYS A 149 5.98 -9.09 2.06
CA CYS A 149 5.93 -9.19 3.51
C CYS A 149 5.52 -10.60 3.92
N ASN A 150 6.03 -11.07 5.07
CA ASN A 150 5.65 -12.36 5.64
C ASN A 150 4.14 -12.42 5.86
N THR A 151 3.54 -13.49 5.37
CA THR A 151 2.11 -13.80 5.49
C THR A 151 1.90 -15.30 5.36
N GLU A 152 0.68 -15.77 5.57
CA GLU A 152 0.34 -17.17 5.31
C GLU A 152 0.55 -17.51 3.83
N LEU A 153 1.36 -18.53 3.58
CA LEU A 153 1.72 -18.95 2.24
C LEU A 153 1.07 -20.26 1.85
N PRO A 154 0.64 -20.40 0.58
CA PRO A 154 0.13 -21.66 0.05
C PRO A 154 1.22 -22.74 0.05
N LYS A 155 0.80 -24.00 0.12
CA LYS A 155 1.71 -25.16 0.00
C LYS A 155 2.52 -25.05 -1.31
N GLY A 156 3.83 -25.31 -1.21
CA GLY A 156 4.75 -25.29 -2.35
C GLY A 156 5.41 -23.95 -2.63
N ILE A 157 5.05 -22.87 -1.93
CA ILE A 157 5.80 -21.62 -1.93
C ILE A 157 6.75 -21.62 -0.74
N VAL A 158 8.01 -21.32 -1.01
CA VAL A 158 9.08 -21.14 -0.02
C VAL A 158 9.27 -19.64 0.21
N TYR A 159 9.49 -19.25 1.46
CA TYR A 159 9.78 -17.87 1.86
C TYR A 159 11.11 -17.80 2.58
N SER A 160 11.94 -16.88 2.18
CA SER A 160 13.24 -16.60 2.79
C SER A 160 13.30 -15.13 3.22
N PRO A 161 13.31 -14.84 4.52
CA PRO A 161 13.35 -13.48 5.04
C PRO A 161 14.72 -12.84 4.73
N VAL A 162 14.71 -11.55 4.38
CA VAL A 162 15.93 -10.78 4.05
C VAL A 162 16.04 -9.47 4.85
N ARG A 163 14.95 -8.90 5.30
CA ARG A 163 14.94 -7.65 6.06
C ARG A 163 13.78 -7.61 7.05
N GLU A 164 14.03 -7.08 8.22
CA GLU A 164 13.00 -6.69 9.18
C GLU A 164 12.54 -5.26 8.92
N ILE A 165 11.27 -4.99 9.11
CA ILE A 165 10.64 -3.67 8.94
C ILE A 165 9.72 -3.37 10.11
N HIS A 166 9.57 -2.06 10.42
CA HIS A 166 8.82 -1.56 11.56
C HIS A 166 7.73 -0.61 11.10
N ASP A 167 6.50 -0.93 11.46
CA ASP A 167 5.37 -0.01 11.22
C ASP A 167 5.31 0.99 12.37
N VAL A 168 5.11 2.27 12.03
CA VAL A 168 5.03 3.38 12.96
C VAL A 168 3.93 4.35 12.56
N PHE A 169 3.46 5.15 13.51
CA PHE A 169 2.61 6.30 13.21
C PHE A 169 3.45 7.56 13.17
N VAL A 170 3.24 8.37 12.14
CA VAL A 170 3.98 9.62 11.93
C VAL A 170 3.03 10.77 11.61
N ALA A 171 3.43 11.98 11.96
CA ALA A 171 2.75 13.21 11.58
C ALA A 171 3.77 14.34 11.43
N SER A 172 3.42 15.42 10.73
CA SER A 172 4.26 16.62 10.77
C SER A 172 4.20 17.30 12.15
N PRO A 173 5.29 17.95 12.60
CA PRO A 173 5.28 18.72 13.84
C PRO A 173 4.16 19.77 13.86
N GLU A 174 3.95 20.48 12.74
CA GLU A 174 2.89 21.48 12.61
C GLU A 174 1.48 20.88 12.82
N TYR A 175 1.23 19.67 12.31
CA TYR A 175 -0.05 18.99 12.53
C TYR A 175 -0.27 18.69 14.02
N LEU A 176 0.76 18.22 14.70
CA LEU A 176 0.71 17.90 16.14
C LEU A 176 0.50 19.16 16.98
N ASP A 177 1.22 20.25 16.68
CA ASP A 177 1.04 21.53 17.37
C ASP A 177 -0.40 22.03 17.23
N ASN A 178 -0.94 22.04 16.01
CA ASN A 178 -2.33 22.39 15.73
C ASN A 178 -3.34 21.43 16.42
N PHE A 179 -2.99 20.15 16.58
CA PHE A 179 -3.83 19.19 17.30
C PHE A 179 -3.88 19.51 18.78
N TYR A 180 -2.72 19.78 19.41
CA TYR A 180 -2.62 20.17 20.82
C TYR A 180 -3.33 21.49 21.12
N GLU A 181 -3.21 22.48 20.25
CA GLU A 181 -3.93 23.77 20.39
C GLU A 181 -5.44 23.56 20.42
N ARG A 182 -6.00 22.78 19.46
CA ARG A 182 -7.44 22.49 19.41
C ARG A 182 -7.94 21.68 20.60
N ALA A 183 -7.12 20.73 21.09
CA ALA A 183 -7.47 19.96 22.27
C ALA A 183 -7.53 20.85 23.52
N ASN A 184 -6.60 21.79 23.66
CA ASN A 184 -6.57 22.76 24.73
C ASN A 184 -7.78 23.71 24.68
N GLU A 185 -8.17 24.21 23.51
CA GLU A 185 -9.37 25.05 23.36
C GLU A 185 -10.62 24.28 23.83
N LYS A 186 -10.80 23.02 23.43
CA LYS A 186 -11.92 22.18 23.88
C LYS A 186 -11.94 21.99 25.38
N ALA A 187 -10.78 21.75 26.01
CA ALA A 187 -10.66 21.60 27.46
C ALA A 187 -11.06 22.90 28.18
N HIS A 188 -10.63 24.05 27.68
CA HIS A 188 -11.04 25.36 28.21
C HIS A 188 -12.53 25.62 28.13
N TYR A 189 -13.19 25.24 27.04
CA TYR A 189 -14.64 25.38 26.90
C TYR A 189 -15.40 24.44 27.84
N SER A 190 -14.96 23.19 27.99
CA SER A 190 -15.56 22.24 28.94
C SER A 190 -15.43 22.72 30.39
N PHE A 191 -14.27 23.25 30.77
CA PHE A 191 -14.03 23.78 32.12
C PHE A 191 -14.88 25.04 32.40
N ALA A 192 -15.13 25.89 31.39
CA ALA A 192 -15.99 27.06 31.54
C ALA A 192 -17.46 26.71 31.77
N ASP A 193 -17.93 25.57 31.27
CA ASP A 193 -19.29 25.07 31.46
C ASP A 193 -19.50 24.49 32.86
N ASP A 194 -18.47 23.97 33.49
CA ASP A 194 -18.51 23.40 34.85
C ASP A 194 -18.31 24.44 35.96
N LEU A 195 -18.01 25.70 35.64
CA LEU A 195 -17.86 26.75 36.62
C LEU A 195 -19.20 27.15 37.25
N PRO A 196 -19.25 27.39 38.57
CA PRO A 196 -20.43 27.91 39.24
C PRO A 196 -20.92 29.20 38.64
N ASN A 197 -22.21 29.38 38.51
CA ASN A 197 -22.88 30.52 37.84
C ASN A 197 -22.46 31.91 38.37
N ASN A 198 -21.88 32.01 39.56
CA ASN A 198 -21.37 33.27 40.14
C ASN A 198 -20.00 33.68 39.58
N ILE A 199 -19.30 32.83 38.86
CA ILE A 199 -18.00 33.09 38.25
C ILE A 199 -18.13 33.23 36.73
N LYS A 200 -19.16 32.66 36.09
CA LYS A 200 -19.42 32.69 34.65
C LYS A 200 -19.53 34.13 34.06
N GLY A 201 -19.94 35.12 34.87
CA GLY A 201 -20.11 36.52 34.45
C GLY A 201 -18.82 37.32 34.26
N ASN A 202 -17.68 36.85 34.73
CA ASN A 202 -16.42 37.55 34.67
C ASN A 202 -15.43 37.00 33.63
N PHE A 203 -15.79 35.91 32.95
CA PHE A 203 -15.00 35.35 31.84
C PHE A 203 -15.51 35.95 30.54
N ILE A 204 -14.96 37.09 30.12
CA ILE A 204 -15.11 37.58 28.75
C ILE A 204 -14.05 36.86 27.91
N PRO A 205 -14.42 36.04 26.90
CA PRO A 205 -13.45 35.44 26.00
C PRO A 205 -12.72 36.55 25.24
N LEU A 206 -11.41 36.60 25.40
CA LEU A 206 -10.51 37.49 24.61
C LEU A 206 -10.42 37.06 23.12
N LEU A 207 -11.33 36.20 22.62
CA LEU A 207 -11.29 35.61 21.30
C LEU A 207 -12.45 36.00 20.38
N SER A 208 -13.08 37.16 20.59
CA SER A 208 -14.08 37.66 19.61
C SER A 208 -13.55 38.67 18.59
N SER A 209 -12.23 38.79 18.40
CA SER A 209 -11.64 39.72 17.43
C SER A 209 -10.84 39.04 16.33
N GLY A 210 -11.43 38.06 15.67
CA GLY A 210 -10.68 37.41 14.58
C GLY A 210 -11.49 36.60 13.59
N LEU A 211 -12.75 36.96 13.28
CA LEU A 211 -13.42 36.49 12.06
C LEU A 211 -14.65 37.36 11.78
N THR A 212 -14.43 38.52 11.18
CA THR A 212 -15.48 39.21 10.42
C THR A 212 -15.09 39.21 8.96
N SER A 213 -15.95 38.60 8.19
CA SER A 213 -16.03 38.57 6.75
C SER A 213 -15.78 39.94 6.12
N VAL A 214 -14.89 39.95 5.12
CA VAL A 214 -14.70 41.08 4.19
C VAL A 214 -15.94 41.21 3.32
N THR A 215 -16.73 42.25 3.54
CA THR A 215 -17.51 42.93 2.49
C THR A 215 -17.25 44.44 2.61
N GLY A 216 -16.93 45.03 1.45
CA GLY A 216 -16.30 46.32 1.28
C GLY A 216 -17.14 47.52 1.70
N GLU A 217 -16.43 48.60 1.72
CA GLU A 217 -16.71 50.01 1.36
C GLU A 217 -16.33 51.04 2.44
N ASP A 218 -15.46 51.95 2.02
CA ASP A 218 -15.23 53.34 2.41
C ASP A 218 -14.48 53.71 3.71
N ALA A 219 -13.28 54.25 3.46
CA ALA A 219 -12.46 55.07 4.37
C ALA A 219 -13.16 56.41 4.77
N PRO A 220 -12.76 57.13 5.82
CA PRO A 220 -11.51 57.87 5.83
C PRO A 220 -10.76 57.99 7.18
N VAL A 221 -9.46 58.36 7.08
CA VAL A 221 -8.53 58.77 8.14
C VAL A 221 -8.90 60.21 8.62
N PRO A 222 -8.71 60.57 9.92
CA PRO A 222 -7.58 61.44 10.27
C PRO A 222 -6.92 61.32 11.67
N ASN A 223 -5.59 61.50 11.62
CA ASN A 223 -4.66 62.28 12.46
C ASN A 223 -4.77 62.46 13.99
N HIS A 224 -3.60 62.13 14.59
CA HIS A 224 -2.83 62.90 15.62
C HIS A 224 -3.50 63.42 16.92
N ASP A 225 -3.02 63.05 18.09
CA ASP A 225 -1.98 63.79 18.82
C ASP A 225 -1.68 63.25 20.22
N LYS A 226 -0.46 63.56 20.67
CA LYS A 226 0.29 63.27 21.89
C LYS A 226 -0.36 63.76 23.20
N LYS A 227 -0.08 63.07 24.31
CA LYS A 227 0.65 63.52 25.54
C LYS A 227 0.24 62.76 26.81
N SER A 228 1.14 62.03 27.42
CA SER A 228 1.94 62.21 28.65
C SER A 228 1.26 62.20 30.04
N ARG A 229 1.88 61.37 30.93
CA ARG A 229 1.99 61.46 32.41
C ARG A 229 0.75 61.18 33.26
N ASP A 230 0.78 60.40 34.32
CA ASP A 230 1.70 60.23 35.42
C ASP A 230 1.33 59.02 36.33
N THR A 231 2.31 58.44 36.94
CA THR A 231 2.40 57.56 38.12
C THR A 231 1.25 57.55 39.13
N ARG A 232 0.91 56.30 39.63
CA ARG A 232 0.84 55.99 41.06
C ARG A 232 0.82 54.46 41.34
N HIS A 233 1.70 54.08 42.27
CA HIS A 233 1.77 52.76 42.86
C HIS A 233 0.46 52.34 43.57
N SER A 234 0.05 51.08 43.39
CA SER A 234 -0.58 50.28 44.43
C SER A 234 -0.31 48.80 44.22
N SER A 235 0.30 48.20 45.20
CA SER A 235 0.57 46.80 45.39
C SER A 235 -0.73 46.00 45.46
N GLY A 236 -1.01 45.20 44.41
CA GLY A 236 -2.05 44.20 44.42
C GLY A 236 -1.43 42.85 44.04
N ILE A 237 -1.42 41.91 44.96
CA ILE A 237 -1.01 40.52 44.74
C ILE A 237 -1.93 39.98 43.65
N SER A 238 -1.38 39.67 42.48
CA SER A 238 -2.14 39.17 41.34
C SER A 238 -2.46 37.69 41.52
N ALA A 239 -3.74 37.41 41.58
CA ALA A 239 -4.28 36.05 41.54
C ALA A 239 -4.05 35.32 40.18
N SER A 240 -3.25 35.94 39.27
CA SER A 240 -2.96 35.41 37.94
C SER A 240 -1.82 34.38 37.92
N ASP A 241 -0.91 34.43 38.94
CA ASP A 241 0.30 33.56 38.93
C ASP A 241 0.01 32.15 39.45
N THR A 242 -1.09 31.96 40.22
CA THR A 242 -1.45 30.65 40.77
C THR A 242 -2.34 29.83 39.80
N ILE A 243 -2.97 30.48 38.80
CA ILE A 243 -3.82 29.82 37.83
C ILE A 243 -2.99 29.36 36.60
N SER A 244 -1.89 30.07 36.29
CA SER A 244 -1.01 29.70 35.17
C SER A 244 -0.24 28.40 35.43
N ASP A 245 0.13 28.12 36.67
CA ASP A 245 0.87 26.89 37.03
C ASP A 245 -0.01 25.64 37.12
N SER A 246 -1.32 25.79 37.37
CA SER A 246 -2.26 24.66 37.36
C SER A 246 -2.78 24.34 35.95
N ILE A 247 -2.73 25.28 35.01
CA ILE A 247 -3.14 25.08 33.62
C ILE A 247 -2.01 24.44 32.78
N ASN A 248 -0.76 24.74 33.14
CA ASN A 248 0.42 24.14 32.47
C ASN A 248 0.65 22.65 32.84
N THR A 249 -0.02 22.12 33.86
CA THR A 249 0.12 20.71 34.28
C THR A 249 -0.80 19.77 33.52
N ASP A 250 -1.89 20.24 32.90
CA ASP A 250 -2.82 19.39 32.13
C ASP A 250 -2.42 19.19 30.66
N ILE A 251 -1.51 20.01 30.14
CA ILE A 251 -1.08 19.99 28.73
C ILE A 251 -0.09 18.84 28.45
N SER A 252 0.55 18.29 29.49
CA SER A 252 1.53 17.19 29.37
C SER A 252 0.91 15.79 29.26
N ASN A 253 -0.43 15.65 29.18
CA ASN A 253 -1.13 14.37 29.35
C ASN A 253 -1.94 13.89 28.13
N ILE A 254 -1.83 14.51 26.93
CA ILE A 254 -2.47 13.93 25.75
C ILE A 254 -1.65 12.74 25.31
N SER A 255 -2.20 11.54 25.46
CA SER A 255 -1.55 10.30 25.07
C SER A 255 -1.54 10.13 23.55
N THR A 256 -0.62 9.30 23.03
CA THR A 256 -0.63 8.92 21.61
C THR A 256 -1.94 8.24 21.22
N VAL A 257 -2.60 7.53 22.15
CA VAL A 257 -3.92 6.93 21.92
C VAL A 257 -4.95 8.02 21.64
N ASP A 258 -4.97 9.11 22.44
CA ASP A 258 -5.89 10.23 22.23
C ASP A 258 -5.67 10.88 20.86
N ILE A 259 -4.41 11.01 20.43
CA ILE A 259 -4.07 11.51 19.11
C ILE A 259 -4.63 10.60 18.02
N LEU A 260 -4.40 9.28 18.10
CA LEU A 260 -4.86 8.32 17.10
C LEU A 260 -6.39 8.24 17.01
N GLU A 261 -7.10 8.33 18.14
CA GLU A 261 -8.56 8.27 18.18
C GLU A 261 -9.23 9.53 17.61
N ASN A 262 -8.61 10.70 17.79
CA ASN A 262 -9.19 12.00 17.44
C ASN A 262 -8.53 12.66 16.22
N SER A 263 -7.51 12.04 15.61
CA SER A 263 -6.86 12.55 14.41
C SER A 263 -7.52 12.02 13.13
N ASN A 264 -7.10 12.58 12.00
CA ASN A 264 -7.34 12.00 10.69
C ASN A 264 -6.26 10.94 10.43
N LEU A 265 -6.59 9.66 10.66
CA LEU A 265 -5.67 8.55 10.46
C LEU A 265 -5.61 8.14 8.98
N MET A 266 -4.44 8.21 8.39
CA MET A 266 -4.17 7.80 7.01
C MET A 266 -3.49 6.43 7.00
N VAL A 267 -4.05 5.49 6.22
CA VAL A 267 -3.61 4.10 6.16
C VAL A 267 -3.69 3.58 4.73
N LEU A 268 -3.06 2.42 4.48
CA LEU A 268 -3.22 1.74 3.20
C LEU A 268 -4.62 1.13 3.05
N GLU A 269 -5.03 0.81 1.81
CA GLU A 269 -6.30 0.15 1.50
C GLU A 269 -6.45 -1.21 2.21
N GLU A 270 -7.68 -1.63 2.52
CA GLU A 270 -8.01 -2.86 3.27
C GLU A 270 -7.36 -4.14 2.73
N ALA A 271 -7.18 -4.25 1.41
CA ALA A 271 -6.56 -5.43 0.79
C ALA A 271 -5.03 -5.51 0.98
N ASN A 272 -4.41 -4.54 1.66
CA ASN A 272 -2.97 -4.49 1.87
C ASN A 272 -2.58 -5.23 3.17
N VAL A 273 -1.55 -6.08 3.10
CA VAL A 273 -1.03 -6.83 4.26
C VAL A 273 -0.54 -5.90 5.38
N THR A 274 0.05 -4.75 5.03
CA THR A 274 0.47 -3.74 6.01
C THR A 274 -0.75 -3.17 6.75
N ARG A 275 -1.84 -2.86 6.03
CA ARG A 275 -3.08 -2.39 6.64
C ARG A 275 -3.65 -3.41 7.61
N THR A 276 -3.75 -4.67 7.23
CA THR A 276 -4.23 -5.75 8.11
C THR A 276 -3.42 -5.81 9.40
N HIS A 277 -2.09 -5.71 9.31
CA HIS A 277 -1.21 -5.74 10.46
C HIS A 277 -1.42 -4.57 11.43
N VAL A 278 -1.58 -3.36 10.89
CA VAL A 278 -1.87 -2.15 11.67
C VAL A 278 -3.25 -2.21 12.31
N ASP A 279 -4.27 -2.67 11.59
CA ASP A 279 -5.62 -2.84 12.13
C ASP A 279 -5.67 -3.88 13.27
N GLU A 280 -4.90 -4.96 13.17
CA GLU A 280 -4.75 -5.95 14.24
C GLU A 280 -4.12 -5.32 15.49
N TYR A 281 -3.08 -4.51 15.31
CA TYR A 281 -2.46 -3.77 16.40
C TYR A 281 -3.47 -2.80 17.05
N LEU A 282 -4.10 -1.91 16.30
CA LEU A 282 -5.09 -0.96 16.82
C LEU A 282 -6.20 -1.67 17.61
N ARG A 283 -6.72 -2.76 17.05
CA ARG A 283 -7.74 -3.58 17.73
C ARG A 283 -7.22 -4.21 19.03
N SER A 284 -5.98 -4.70 19.05
CA SER A 284 -5.35 -5.32 20.22
C SER A 284 -5.14 -4.33 21.37
N GLN A 285 -4.90 -3.05 21.03
CA GLN A 285 -4.75 -1.95 21.98
C GLN A 285 -6.09 -1.29 22.36
N GLY A 286 -7.21 -1.71 21.73
CA GLY A 286 -8.52 -1.13 21.97
C GLY A 286 -8.69 0.28 21.40
N ILE A 287 -7.83 0.69 20.45
CA ILE A 287 -7.85 2.02 19.82
C ILE A 287 -8.91 2.06 18.72
N SER A 288 -9.80 3.04 18.78
CA SER A 288 -10.90 3.22 17.83
C SER A 288 -10.77 4.58 17.13
N CYS A 289 -10.26 4.58 15.90
CA CYS A 289 -10.05 5.81 15.14
C CYS A 289 -11.37 6.37 14.60
N SER A 290 -11.62 7.66 14.84
CA SER A 290 -12.87 8.33 14.43
C SER A 290 -12.93 8.66 12.95
N GLN A 291 -11.78 8.91 12.32
CA GLN A 291 -11.64 9.25 10.90
C GLN A 291 -10.49 8.47 10.29
N VAL A 292 -10.78 7.72 9.23
CA VAL A 292 -9.79 6.92 8.50
C VAL A 292 -9.81 7.30 7.03
N LEU A 293 -8.66 7.67 6.48
CA LEU A 293 -8.45 7.94 5.06
C LEU A 293 -7.59 6.84 4.45
N GLU A 294 -8.09 6.20 3.41
CA GLU A 294 -7.38 5.12 2.72
C GLU A 294 -6.62 5.64 1.50
N ILE A 295 -5.37 5.22 1.38
CA ILE A 295 -4.47 5.61 0.29
C ILE A 295 -3.77 4.34 -0.22
N ASN A 296 -3.66 4.19 -1.53
CA ASN A 296 -3.13 2.96 -2.13
C ASN A 296 -1.59 2.92 -2.26
N ASN A 297 -0.88 3.95 -1.79
CA ASN A 297 0.57 4.08 -1.94
C ASN A 297 1.21 4.57 -0.64
N MET A 298 2.26 3.87 -0.18
CA MET A 298 3.00 4.19 1.05
C MET A 298 3.77 5.52 0.93
N ASP A 299 4.37 5.80 -0.22
CA ASP A 299 5.11 7.05 -0.42
C ASP A 299 4.17 8.27 -0.31
N LEU A 300 2.95 8.15 -0.87
CA LEU A 300 1.93 9.20 -0.72
C LEU A 300 1.45 9.37 0.73
N LEU A 301 1.39 8.28 1.52
CA LEU A 301 1.10 8.38 2.95
C LEU A 301 2.14 9.23 3.67
N ILE A 302 3.42 9.01 3.37
CA ILE A 302 4.54 9.76 3.92
C ILE A 302 4.46 11.24 3.50
N ASP A 303 4.25 11.50 2.21
CA ASP A 303 4.14 12.85 1.67
C ASP A 303 2.95 13.63 2.28
N PHE A 304 1.79 12.97 2.43
CA PHE A 304 0.61 13.58 3.05
C PHE A 304 0.79 13.85 4.54
N ALA A 305 1.52 12.99 5.25
CA ALA A 305 1.89 13.26 6.64
C ALA A 305 2.81 14.50 6.74
N ALA A 306 3.79 14.60 5.84
CA ALA A 306 4.75 15.72 5.80
C ALA A 306 4.08 17.07 5.55
N ILE A 307 3.03 17.12 4.72
CA ILE A 307 2.26 18.37 4.49
C ILE A 307 1.18 18.64 5.55
N GLY A 308 1.12 17.84 6.63
CA GLY A 308 0.21 18.09 7.74
C GLY A 308 -1.24 17.66 7.51
N MET A 309 -1.50 16.67 6.63
CA MET A 309 -2.86 16.20 6.34
C MET A 309 -3.47 15.36 7.48
N GLY A 310 -2.61 14.70 8.28
CA GLY A 310 -3.05 13.82 9.35
C GLY A 310 -1.91 12.99 9.94
N VAL A 311 -2.28 11.99 10.71
CA VAL A 311 -1.38 10.93 11.19
C VAL A 311 -1.36 9.81 10.16
N ALA A 312 -0.18 9.39 9.71
CA ALA A 312 -0.03 8.27 8.77
C ALA A 312 0.58 7.05 9.43
N SER A 313 0.07 5.87 9.07
CA SER A 313 0.72 4.60 9.37
C SER A 313 1.68 4.25 8.24
N VAL A 314 2.98 4.22 8.52
CA VAL A 314 4.04 4.01 7.54
C VAL A 314 5.07 2.99 8.01
N VAL A 315 5.85 2.46 7.08
CA VAL A 315 7.06 1.69 7.42
C VAL A 315 8.18 2.68 7.71
N ARG A 316 8.75 2.62 8.89
CA ARG A 316 9.78 3.54 9.39
C ARG A 316 10.96 3.66 8.43
N GLU A 317 11.46 2.53 7.95
CA GLU A 317 12.61 2.46 7.04
C GLU A 317 12.33 3.12 5.68
N PHE A 318 11.06 3.26 5.29
CA PHE A 318 10.68 3.93 4.04
C PHE A 318 10.49 5.44 4.20
N ALA A 319 10.29 5.88 5.44
CA ALA A 319 10.11 7.29 5.81
C ALA A 319 11.38 7.92 6.40
N GLN A 320 12.53 7.22 6.35
CA GLN A 320 13.75 7.64 7.04
C GLN A 320 14.24 9.04 6.61
N GLU A 321 14.14 9.37 5.32
CA GLU A 321 14.55 10.67 4.80
C GLU A 321 13.73 11.81 5.42
N GLN A 322 12.40 11.65 5.52
CA GLN A 322 11.51 12.65 6.10
C GLN A 322 11.60 12.71 7.63
N LEU A 323 11.93 11.59 8.28
CA LEU A 323 12.23 11.56 9.72
C LEU A 323 13.54 12.30 10.02
N ASP A 324 14.59 12.07 9.23
CA ASP A 324 15.89 12.70 9.40
C ASP A 324 15.86 14.21 9.09
N SER A 325 15.05 14.64 8.11
CA SER A 325 14.84 16.06 7.80
C SER A 325 13.97 16.78 8.83
N GLY A 326 13.19 16.05 9.62
CA GLY A 326 12.24 16.61 10.59
C GLY A 326 10.91 17.05 9.97
N ASP A 327 10.64 16.69 8.71
CA ASP A 327 9.35 16.97 8.04
C ASP A 327 8.21 16.18 8.71
N ILE A 328 8.52 15.01 9.23
CA ILE A 328 7.63 14.20 10.06
C ILE A 328 8.34 13.74 11.34
N THR A 329 7.55 13.43 12.35
CA THR A 329 8.00 12.85 13.61
C THR A 329 7.21 11.59 13.94
N GLU A 330 7.86 10.62 14.56
CA GLU A 330 7.24 9.38 15.02
C GLU A 330 6.45 9.63 16.31
N LEU A 331 5.22 9.13 16.37
CA LEU A 331 4.42 9.16 17.58
C LEU A 331 4.88 8.05 18.54
N PRO A 332 5.25 8.37 19.78
CA PRO A 332 5.69 7.37 20.75
C PRO A 332 4.52 6.48 21.16
N LEU A 333 4.69 5.15 21.04
CA LEU A 333 3.72 4.16 21.48
C LEU A 333 4.18 3.50 22.77
N ASP A 334 3.27 3.31 23.74
CA ASP A 334 3.56 2.56 24.98
C ASP A 334 3.94 1.10 24.67
N SER A 335 3.30 0.52 23.68
CA SER A 335 3.62 -0.80 23.13
C SER A 335 3.88 -0.64 21.63
N PRO A 336 5.10 -0.90 21.14
CA PRO A 336 5.38 -0.77 19.71
C PRO A 336 4.59 -1.77 18.88
N ILE A 337 4.30 -1.39 17.62
CA ILE A 337 3.73 -2.33 16.66
C ILE A 337 4.74 -3.46 16.44
N PRO A 338 4.34 -4.74 16.49
CA PRO A 338 5.26 -5.86 16.25
C PRO A 338 5.95 -5.71 14.89
N SER A 339 7.26 -5.97 14.84
CA SER A 339 8.02 -5.94 13.60
C SER A 339 7.57 -7.05 12.63
N ARG A 340 7.81 -6.82 11.35
CA ARG A 340 7.53 -7.78 10.28
C ARG A 340 8.76 -8.04 9.44
N THR A 341 8.80 -9.20 8.78
CA THR A 341 9.87 -9.50 7.84
C THR A 341 9.41 -9.33 6.40
N VAL A 342 10.32 -8.81 5.57
CA VAL A 342 10.22 -8.85 4.11
C VAL A 342 11.18 -9.90 3.61
N GLY A 343 10.75 -10.67 2.62
CA GLY A 343 11.57 -11.75 2.09
C GLY A 343 11.20 -12.12 0.67
N PHE A 344 12.05 -12.93 0.08
CA PHE A 344 11.81 -13.51 -1.23
C PHE A 344 10.97 -14.78 -1.11
N ALA A 345 9.91 -14.84 -1.93
CA ALA A 345 9.04 -15.99 -2.06
C ALA A 345 9.17 -16.58 -3.47
N TYR A 346 9.22 -17.90 -3.57
CA TYR A 346 9.37 -18.62 -4.83
C TYR A 346 8.78 -20.02 -4.76
N SER A 347 8.55 -20.64 -5.92
CA SER A 347 8.08 -22.03 -5.98
C SER A 347 9.19 -23.00 -5.57
N GLY A 348 8.96 -23.77 -4.50
CA GLY A 348 9.87 -24.84 -4.05
C GLY A 348 9.81 -26.12 -4.89
N VAL A 349 8.83 -26.22 -5.79
CA VAL A 349 8.59 -27.42 -6.62
C VAL A 349 9.20 -27.25 -8.01
N ARG A 350 9.36 -26.04 -8.49
CA ARG A 350 9.86 -25.72 -9.82
C ARG A 350 11.38 -25.75 -9.88
N ASN A 351 11.93 -26.28 -10.97
CA ASN A 351 13.35 -26.13 -11.27
C ASN A 351 13.69 -24.66 -11.55
N GLN A 352 14.47 -24.08 -10.67
CA GLN A 352 14.93 -22.72 -10.80
C GLN A 352 15.89 -22.57 -12.00
N SER A 353 15.73 -21.51 -12.79
CA SER A 353 16.68 -21.17 -13.84
C SER A 353 18.06 -20.85 -13.27
N THR A 354 19.11 -20.96 -14.08
CA THR A 354 20.48 -20.60 -13.65
C THR A 354 20.56 -19.14 -13.22
N ALA A 355 19.85 -18.23 -13.92
CA ALA A 355 19.80 -16.83 -13.56
C ALA A 355 19.12 -16.60 -12.20
N MET A 356 17.98 -17.27 -11.96
CA MET A 356 17.28 -17.19 -10.70
C MET A 356 18.15 -17.70 -9.53
N ARG A 357 18.79 -18.87 -9.68
CA ARG A 357 19.71 -19.39 -8.65
C ARG A 357 20.83 -18.40 -8.34
N LYS A 358 21.45 -17.83 -9.37
CA LYS A 358 22.50 -16.82 -9.20
C LYS A 358 22.00 -15.58 -8.46
N PHE A 359 20.78 -15.14 -8.74
CA PHE A 359 20.17 -14.03 -8.02
C PHE A 359 19.84 -14.38 -6.56
N MET A 360 19.31 -15.60 -6.29
CA MET A 360 19.01 -16.06 -4.95
C MET A 360 20.29 -16.19 -4.10
N GLU A 361 21.36 -16.76 -4.65
CA GLU A 361 22.68 -16.81 -3.99
C GLU A 361 23.22 -15.39 -3.70
N TRP A 362 23.01 -14.44 -4.63
CA TRP A 362 23.42 -13.04 -4.45
C TRP A 362 22.70 -12.36 -3.30
N VAL A 363 21.41 -12.58 -3.15
CA VAL A 363 20.60 -11.99 -2.07
C VAL A 363 20.69 -12.77 -0.76
N GLY A 364 21.46 -13.87 -0.72
CA GLY A 364 21.71 -14.66 0.48
C GLY A 364 20.59 -15.65 0.84
N VAL A 365 19.86 -16.12 -0.16
CA VAL A 365 18.70 -17.00 -0.01
C VAL A 365 18.92 -18.38 -0.66
#